data_ccbe2fbbaa536c2aae6b13f102871f4e
#
_entry.id   ccbe2fbbaa536c2aae6b13f102871f4e
#
_cell.length_a   1.000
_cell.length_b   1.000
_cell.length_c   1.000
_cell.angle_alpha   90.00
_cell.angle_beta   90.00
_cell.angle_gamma   90.00
#
_symmetry.space_group_name_H-M   'P 1'
#
loop_
_entity.id
_entity.type
_entity.pdbx_description
1 polymer ?
#
loop_
_entity_poly.entity_id
_entity_poly.type
_entity_poly.pdbx_seq_one_letter_code
_entity_poly.pdbx_strand_id
1 'polypeptide(L)'
;LLGMYGFVLYVAATAVMIFWYPTPATPTPAIVAALWWIGALMIVIGGYWFWFFIRVDVAAEGGRALRIMRADLFVLSLLASATLGLIWAALQTIGSAAAGLFFVLYIVATTVLFAGVPWSKFAHMFFKPAAAFEKRVCEADGTLENLPTQSRGDPEQRKRHSMELLRDAPMNMGLGIKREAPRHY
;
A
#
# COMPACT_ATOMS: atom_id res chain seq x y z
N LEU A 1 9.14 3.47 -4.23
CA LEU A 1 8.85 4.02 -5.57
C LEU A 1 8.60 2.90 -6.59
N LEU A 2 9.51 1.90 -6.74
CA LEU A 2 9.39 0.85 -7.76
C LEU A 2 8.06 0.07 -7.63
N GLY A 3 7.73 -0.43 -6.44
CA GLY A 3 6.48 -1.15 -6.22
C GLY A 3 5.22 -0.30 -6.43
N MET A 4 5.27 1.00 -6.10
CA MET A 4 4.13 1.91 -6.29
C MET A 4 3.86 2.16 -7.79
N TYR A 5 4.89 2.52 -8.56
CA TYR A 5 4.72 2.71 -10.00
C TYR A 5 4.37 1.41 -10.71
N GLY A 6 4.96 0.28 -10.27
CA GLY A 6 4.59 -1.04 -10.75
C GLY A 6 3.12 -1.35 -10.52
N PHE A 7 2.61 -1.05 -9.33
CA PHE A 7 1.20 -1.25 -8.99
C PHE A 7 0.26 -0.42 -9.89
N VAL A 8 0.53 0.87 -10.04
CA VAL A 8 -0.28 1.75 -10.90
C VAL A 8 -0.28 1.23 -12.35
N LEU A 9 0.90 0.89 -12.87
CA LEU A 9 1.05 0.39 -14.23
C LEU A 9 0.32 -0.94 -14.44
N TYR A 10 0.48 -1.88 -13.50
CA TYR A 10 -0.16 -3.18 -13.51
C TYR A 10 -1.69 -3.09 -13.47
N VAL A 11 -2.24 -2.29 -12.56
CA VAL A 11 -3.69 -2.08 -12.43
C VAL A 11 -4.25 -1.38 -13.66
N ALA A 12 -3.59 -0.33 -14.17
CA ALA A 12 -4.03 0.38 -15.36
C ALA A 12 -4.04 -0.54 -16.58
N ALA A 13 -2.98 -1.30 -16.82
CA ALA A 13 -2.91 -2.25 -17.92
C ALA A 13 -3.99 -3.36 -17.80
N THR A 14 -4.22 -3.87 -16.57
CA THR A 14 -5.27 -4.85 -16.30
C THR A 14 -6.65 -4.27 -16.60
N ALA A 15 -6.94 -3.04 -16.16
CA ALA A 15 -8.21 -2.38 -16.44
C ALA A 15 -8.42 -2.19 -17.96
N VAL A 16 -7.39 -1.75 -18.68
CA VAL A 16 -7.46 -1.63 -20.14
C VAL A 16 -7.76 -2.98 -20.80
N MET A 17 -7.11 -4.07 -20.37
CA MET A 17 -7.38 -5.39 -20.92
C MET A 17 -8.82 -5.84 -20.65
N ILE A 18 -9.34 -5.64 -19.44
CA ILE A 18 -10.68 -6.06 -19.06
C ILE A 18 -11.76 -5.26 -19.79
N PHE A 19 -11.63 -3.94 -19.87
CA PHE A 19 -12.71 -3.09 -20.37
C PHE A 19 -12.67 -2.88 -21.89
N TRP A 20 -11.50 -2.88 -22.51
CA TRP A 20 -11.36 -2.63 -23.96
C TRP A 20 -11.06 -3.89 -24.77
N TYR A 21 -10.52 -4.93 -24.16
CA TYR A 21 -10.13 -6.18 -24.82
C TYR A 21 -10.67 -7.41 -24.08
N PRO A 22 -11.98 -7.48 -23.78
CA PRO A 22 -12.57 -8.51 -22.89
C PRO A 22 -12.67 -9.89 -23.54
N THR A 23 -12.50 -9.99 -24.86
CA THR A 23 -12.71 -11.23 -25.60
C THR A 23 -11.50 -11.61 -26.48
N PRO A 24 -11.31 -12.90 -26.74
CA PRO A 24 -10.25 -13.35 -27.67
C PRO A 24 -10.42 -12.84 -29.11
N ALA A 25 -11.62 -12.38 -29.48
CA ALA A 25 -11.88 -11.80 -30.81
C ALA A 25 -11.23 -10.43 -31.00
N THR A 26 -10.94 -9.72 -29.90
CA THR A 26 -10.21 -8.43 -29.91
C THR A 26 -8.86 -8.62 -29.23
N PRO A 27 -7.81 -8.94 -29.99
CA PRO A 27 -6.49 -9.24 -29.40
C PRO A 27 -5.92 -7.99 -28.72
N THR A 28 -5.41 -8.19 -27.51
CA THR A 28 -4.78 -7.13 -26.73
C THR A 28 -3.52 -6.64 -27.46
N PRO A 29 -3.35 -5.31 -27.65
CA PRO A 29 -2.13 -4.77 -28.25
C PRO A 29 -0.89 -5.17 -27.44
N ALA A 30 0.19 -5.49 -28.15
CA ALA A 30 1.44 -5.93 -27.51
C ALA A 30 1.99 -4.94 -26.47
N ILE A 31 1.77 -3.65 -26.69
CA ILE A 31 2.19 -2.60 -25.74
C ILE A 31 1.45 -2.72 -24.39
N VAL A 32 0.15 -3.02 -24.38
CA VAL A 32 -0.64 -3.16 -23.14
C VAL A 32 -0.19 -4.41 -22.40
N ALA A 33 0.02 -5.53 -23.12
CA ALA A 33 0.56 -6.74 -22.53
C ALA A 33 1.98 -6.50 -21.95
N ALA A 34 2.85 -5.80 -22.68
CA ALA A 34 4.19 -5.45 -22.20
C ALA A 34 4.15 -4.57 -20.92
N LEU A 35 3.27 -3.57 -20.87
CA LEU A 35 3.09 -2.73 -19.69
C LEU A 35 2.60 -3.54 -18.49
N TRP A 36 1.71 -4.50 -18.70
CA TRP A 36 1.26 -5.41 -17.66
C TRP A 36 2.42 -6.25 -17.10
N TRP A 37 3.25 -6.85 -17.97
CA TRP A 37 4.42 -7.63 -17.58
C TRP A 37 5.43 -6.77 -16.80
N ILE A 38 5.75 -5.58 -17.30
CA ILE A 38 6.67 -4.64 -16.65
C ILE A 38 6.13 -4.24 -15.27
N GLY A 39 4.85 -3.88 -15.17
CA GLY A 39 4.21 -3.53 -13.92
C GLY A 39 4.26 -4.66 -12.89
N ALA A 40 3.93 -5.89 -13.31
CA ALA A 40 4.00 -7.07 -12.46
C ALA A 40 5.43 -7.37 -11.97
N LEU A 41 6.43 -7.28 -12.86
CA LEU A 41 7.85 -7.44 -12.49
C LEU A 41 8.32 -6.36 -11.50
N MET A 42 7.92 -5.11 -11.70
CA MET A 42 8.24 -4.02 -10.77
C MET A 42 7.63 -4.26 -9.39
N ILE A 43 6.39 -4.78 -9.31
CA ILE A 43 5.75 -5.16 -8.03
C ILE A 43 6.56 -6.29 -7.36
N VAL A 44 6.88 -7.34 -8.11
CA VAL A 44 7.59 -8.51 -7.58
C VAL A 44 8.96 -8.11 -7.05
N ILE A 45 9.77 -7.42 -7.85
CA ILE A 45 11.11 -7.00 -7.44
C ILE A 45 11.04 -6.01 -6.27
N GLY A 46 10.26 -4.95 -6.40
CA GLY A 46 10.14 -3.91 -5.38
C GLY A 46 9.46 -4.40 -4.10
N GLY A 47 8.48 -5.30 -4.23
CA GLY A 47 7.73 -5.84 -3.11
C GLY A 47 8.50 -6.88 -2.31
N TYR A 48 9.22 -7.79 -2.95
CA TYR A 48 10.11 -8.72 -2.22
C TYR A 48 11.28 -7.98 -1.58
N TRP A 49 11.84 -6.98 -2.26
CA TRP A 49 12.83 -6.11 -1.64
C TRP A 49 12.29 -5.43 -0.38
N PHE A 50 11.09 -4.86 -0.46
CA PHE A 50 10.42 -4.26 0.70
C PHE A 50 10.21 -5.29 1.81
N TRP A 51 9.73 -6.49 1.47
CA TRP A 51 9.41 -7.54 2.44
C TRP A 51 10.63 -7.99 3.25
N PHE A 52 11.73 -8.26 2.57
CA PHE A 52 12.90 -8.85 3.21
C PHE A 52 13.89 -7.83 3.78
N PHE A 53 13.92 -6.59 3.26
CA PHE A 53 14.95 -5.63 3.61
C PHE A 53 14.44 -4.35 4.26
N ILE A 54 13.18 -3.96 4.02
CA ILE A 54 12.64 -2.68 4.52
C ILE A 54 11.59 -2.88 5.61
N ARG A 55 10.72 -3.91 5.46
CA ARG A 55 9.61 -4.16 6.38
C ARG A 55 10.07 -4.48 7.80
N VAL A 56 11.15 -5.18 7.92
CA VAL A 56 11.69 -5.64 9.20
C VAL A 56 13.10 -5.14 9.38
N ASP A 57 13.28 -4.18 10.26
CA ASP A 57 14.60 -3.88 10.79
C ASP A 57 14.89 -4.87 11.92
N VAL A 58 15.58 -5.95 11.56
CA VAL A 58 15.91 -7.04 12.51
C VAL A 58 16.78 -6.51 13.66
N ALA A 59 17.61 -5.51 13.40
CA ALA A 59 18.50 -4.92 14.41
C ALA A 59 17.73 -4.03 15.39
N ALA A 60 16.74 -3.25 14.91
CA ALA A 60 15.99 -2.31 15.73
C ALA A 60 14.78 -2.96 16.43
N GLU A 61 14.08 -3.89 15.76
CA GLU A 61 12.82 -4.45 16.25
C GLU A 61 12.96 -5.88 16.80
N GLY A 62 14.09 -6.54 16.62
CA GLY A 62 14.28 -7.96 17.00
C GLY A 62 13.32 -8.93 16.29
N GLY A 63 12.65 -8.44 15.23
CA GLY A 63 11.62 -9.18 14.53
C GLY A 63 12.18 -10.15 13.48
N ARG A 64 11.45 -11.22 13.20
CA ARG A 64 11.80 -12.15 12.10
C ARG A 64 11.04 -11.74 10.84
N ALA A 65 11.70 -11.80 9.66
CA ALA A 65 11.08 -11.47 8.37
C ALA A 65 9.82 -12.28 8.06
N LEU A 66 9.72 -13.50 8.60
CA LEU A 66 8.57 -14.40 8.40
C LEU A 66 7.46 -14.25 9.46
N ARG A 67 7.56 -13.28 10.38
CA ARG A 67 6.46 -13.00 11.31
C ARG A 67 5.35 -12.24 10.58
N ILE A 68 4.30 -12.96 10.20
CA ILE A 68 3.14 -12.43 9.48
C ILE A 68 2.17 -11.77 10.47
N MET A 69 1.74 -10.55 10.18
CA MET A 69 0.72 -9.80 10.92
C MET A 69 -0.47 -9.45 10.02
N ARG A 70 -1.63 -9.13 10.61
CA ARG A 70 -2.81 -8.68 9.83
C ARG A 70 -2.51 -7.47 8.93
N ALA A 71 -1.60 -6.62 9.39
CA ALA A 71 -1.15 -5.45 8.64
C ALA A 71 -0.46 -5.80 7.31
N ASP A 72 0.05 -7.01 7.17
CA ASP A 72 0.79 -7.48 5.99
C ASP A 72 -0.12 -8.06 4.90
N LEU A 73 -1.42 -8.26 5.20
CA LEU A 73 -2.36 -8.89 4.29
C LEU A 73 -2.32 -8.26 2.89
N PHE A 74 -2.31 -6.92 2.81
CA PHE A 74 -2.28 -6.21 1.54
C PHE A 74 -0.99 -6.50 0.75
N VAL A 75 0.17 -6.39 1.40
CA VAL A 75 1.47 -6.60 0.72
C VAL A 75 1.63 -8.04 0.28
N LEU A 76 1.28 -9.00 1.13
CA LEU A 76 1.38 -10.43 0.81
C LEU A 76 0.42 -10.85 -0.31
N SER A 77 -0.82 -10.38 -0.28
CA SER A 77 -1.79 -10.68 -1.33
C SER A 77 -1.41 -10.01 -2.66
N LEU A 78 -0.85 -8.80 -2.62
CA LEU A 78 -0.32 -8.12 -3.81
C LEU A 78 0.85 -8.89 -4.42
N LEU A 79 1.81 -9.32 -3.59
CA LEU A 79 2.95 -10.12 -4.04
C LEU A 79 2.50 -11.46 -4.60
N ALA A 80 1.58 -12.13 -3.91
CA ALA A 80 1.01 -13.40 -4.38
C ALA A 80 0.29 -13.21 -5.74
N SER A 81 -0.56 -12.18 -5.86
CA SER A 81 -1.25 -11.87 -7.10
C SER A 81 -0.28 -11.59 -8.25
N ALA A 82 0.71 -10.72 -8.07
CA ALA A 82 1.67 -10.40 -9.12
C ALA A 82 2.54 -11.61 -9.50
N THR A 83 3.02 -12.38 -8.52
CA THR A 83 3.85 -13.57 -8.76
C THR A 83 3.08 -14.66 -9.48
N LEU A 84 1.87 -15.00 -8.99
CA LEU A 84 1.02 -16.02 -9.61
C LEU A 84 0.54 -15.59 -11.01
N GLY A 85 0.26 -14.29 -11.20
CA GLY A 85 -0.07 -13.72 -12.49
C GLY A 85 1.06 -13.86 -13.52
N LEU A 86 2.29 -13.57 -13.12
CA LEU A 86 3.47 -13.76 -13.99
C LEU A 86 3.69 -15.24 -14.36
N ILE A 87 3.57 -16.14 -13.36
CA ILE A 87 3.69 -17.58 -13.61
C ILE A 87 2.60 -18.05 -14.55
N TRP A 88 1.34 -17.66 -14.30
CA TRP A 88 0.23 -17.98 -15.19
C TRP A 88 0.49 -17.50 -16.63
N ALA A 89 0.85 -16.23 -16.80
CA ALA A 89 1.11 -15.66 -18.12
C ALA A 89 2.24 -16.39 -18.84
N ALA A 90 3.33 -16.74 -18.15
CA ALA A 90 4.42 -17.52 -18.71
C ALA A 90 3.97 -18.92 -19.12
N LEU A 91 3.23 -19.64 -18.25
CA LEU A 91 2.71 -20.97 -18.54
C LEU A 91 1.72 -20.97 -19.70
N GLN A 92 0.93 -19.92 -19.85
CA GLN A 92 0.00 -19.76 -20.95
C GLN A 92 0.72 -19.55 -22.28
N THR A 93 1.80 -18.77 -22.30
CA THR A 93 2.57 -18.54 -23.55
C THR A 93 3.24 -19.82 -24.08
N ILE A 94 3.63 -20.73 -23.18
CA ILE A 94 4.21 -22.04 -23.56
C ILE A 94 3.17 -23.15 -23.73
N GLY A 95 1.86 -22.85 -23.58
CA GLY A 95 0.78 -23.82 -23.74
C GLY A 95 0.75 -24.93 -22.69
N SER A 96 1.24 -24.65 -21.46
CA SER A 96 1.29 -25.66 -20.39
C SER A 96 -0.10 -25.96 -19.81
N ALA A 97 -0.39 -27.24 -19.57
CA ALA A 97 -1.62 -27.69 -18.88
C ALA A 97 -1.76 -27.10 -17.45
N ALA A 98 -0.65 -26.70 -16.81
CA ALA A 98 -0.68 -26.08 -15.50
C ALA A 98 -1.19 -24.64 -15.52
N ALA A 99 -1.32 -23.99 -16.68
CA ALA A 99 -1.77 -22.60 -16.80
C ALA A 99 -3.13 -22.37 -16.13
N GLY A 100 -4.08 -23.31 -16.27
CA GLY A 100 -5.40 -23.23 -15.67
C GLY A 100 -5.37 -23.17 -14.12
N LEU A 101 -4.53 -24.01 -13.51
CA LEU A 101 -4.33 -24.01 -12.06
C LEU A 101 -3.78 -22.67 -11.58
N PHE A 102 -2.72 -22.17 -12.21
CA PHE A 102 -2.11 -20.89 -11.81
C PHE A 102 -3.03 -19.71 -12.08
N PHE A 103 -3.90 -19.78 -13.09
CA PHE A 103 -4.96 -18.79 -13.29
C PHE A 103 -5.92 -18.72 -12.10
N VAL A 104 -6.41 -19.87 -11.64
CA VAL A 104 -7.30 -19.93 -10.47
C VAL A 104 -6.62 -19.37 -9.22
N LEU A 105 -5.37 -19.75 -8.97
CA LEU A 105 -4.60 -19.23 -7.84
C LEU A 105 -4.39 -17.71 -7.94
N TYR A 106 -4.11 -17.21 -9.14
CA TYR A 106 -4.01 -15.78 -9.43
C TYR A 106 -5.30 -15.03 -9.11
N ILE A 107 -6.45 -15.56 -9.55
CA ILE A 107 -7.77 -14.96 -9.28
C ILE A 107 -8.07 -14.97 -7.77
N VAL A 108 -7.78 -16.07 -7.07
CA VAL A 108 -7.94 -16.15 -5.61
C VAL A 108 -7.08 -15.11 -4.90
N ALA A 109 -5.80 -14.99 -5.25
CA ALA A 109 -4.90 -14.01 -4.66
C ALA A 109 -5.36 -12.56 -4.93
N THR A 110 -5.83 -12.28 -6.14
CA THR A 110 -6.38 -10.98 -6.52
C THR A 110 -7.68 -10.66 -5.78
N THR A 111 -8.54 -11.65 -5.60
CA THR A 111 -9.76 -11.50 -4.81
C THR A 111 -9.44 -11.18 -3.34
N VAL A 112 -8.49 -11.90 -2.75
CA VAL A 112 -8.02 -11.64 -1.37
C VAL A 112 -7.41 -10.23 -1.27
N LEU A 113 -6.66 -9.79 -2.28
CA LEU A 113 -6.09 -8.45 -2.33
C LEU A 113 -7.17 -7.37 -2.23
N PHE A 114 -8.18 -7.40 -3.09
CA PHE A 114 -9.21 -6.37 -3.12
C PHE A 114 -10.24 -6.51 -2.00
N ALA A 115 -10.69 -7.71 -1.71
CA ALA A 115 -11.62 -7.97 -0.61
C ALA A 115 -10.98 -7.71 0.76
N GLY A 116 -9.66 -7.90 0.90
CA GLY A 116 -8.92 -7.69 2.13
C GLY A 116 -8.61 -6.22 2.47
N VAL A 117 -8.86 -5.28 1.55
CA VAL A 117 -8.55 -3.85 1.75
C VAL A 117 -9.10 -3.28 3.07
N PRO A 118 -10.38 -3.50 3.47
CA PRO A 118 -10.93 -2.94 4.70
C PRO A 118 -10.23 -3.42 5.97
N TRP A 119 -9.64 -4.62 5.94
CA TRP A 119 -8.93 -5.21 7.10
C TRP A 119 -7.41 -5.04 7.05
N SER A 120 -6.89 -4.39 6.01
CA SER A 120 -5.47 -4.12 5.82
C SER A 120 -5.09 -2.70 6.24
N LYS A 121 -3.80 -2.42 6.35
CA LYS A 121 -3.31 -1.04 6.52
C LYS A 121 -3.73 -0.11 5.38
N PHE A 122 -4.10 -0.65 4.23
CA PHE A 122 -4.51 0.14 3.07
C PHE A 122 -5.86 0.85 3.29
N ALA A 123 -6.70 0.36 4.20
CA ALA A 123 -7.97 0.96 4.57
C ALA A 123 -7.85 2.44 4.96
N HIS A 124 -6.72 2.84 5.55
CA HIS A 124 -6.51 4.24 5.95
C HIS A 124 -6.52 5.24 4.78
N MET A 125 -6.26 4.79 3.55
CA MET A 125 -6.38 5.64 2.35
C MET A 125 -7.81 6.11 2.11
N PHE A 126 -8.80 5.31 2.53
CA PHE A 126 -10.22 5.66 2.42
C PHE A 126 -10.71 6.39 3.65
N PHE A 127 -10.33 5.94 4.85
CA PHE A 127 -10.80 6.54 6.10
C PHE A 127 -10.21 7.92 6.39
N LYS A 128 -8.95 8.17 6.05
CA LYS A 128 -8.35 9.50 6.29
C LYS A 128 -9.00 10.63 5.49
N PRO A 129 -9.23 10.49 4.17
CA PRO A 129 -9.97 11.51 3.41
C PRO A 129 -11.41 11.68 3.90
N ALA A 130 -12.10 10.56 4.24
CA ALA A 130 -13.46 10.62 4.77
C ALA A 130 -13.51 11.37 6.11
N ALA A 131 -12.62 11.07 7.04
CA ALA A 131 -12.52 11.78 8.31
C ALA A 131 -12.13 13.26 8.13
N ALA A 132 -11.26 13.57 7.17
CA ALA A 132 -10.90 14.96 6.86
C ALA A 132 -12.08 15.74 6.24
N PHE A 133 -12.88 15.08 5.43
CA PHE A 133 -14.11 15.64 4.87
C PHE A 133 -15.15 15.89 5.97
N GLU A 134 -15.42 14.89 6.81
CA GLU A 134 -16.33 15.01 7.95
C GLU A 134 -15.94 16.17 8.88
N LYS A 135 -14.67 16.28 9.21
CA LYS A 135 -14.16 17.42 9.97
C LYS A 135 -14.54 18.75 9.33
N ARG A 136 -14.37 18.91 8.02
CA ARG A 136 -14.71 20.15 7.33
C ARG A 136 -16.20 20.42 7.30
N VAL A 137 -17.03 19.39 7.20
CA VAL A 137 -18.47 19.50 7.27
C VAL A 137 -18.89 20.00 8.66
N CYS A 138 -18.41 19.37 9.73
CA CYS A 138 -18.70 19.77 11.11
C CYS A 138 -18.18 21.18 11.47
N GLU A 139 -17.11 21.63 10.85
CA GLU A 139 -16.62 23.00 10.98
C GLU A 139 -17.52 23.99 10.21
N ALA A 140 -18.00 23.62 9.03
CA ALA A 140 -18.81 24.48 8.17
C ALA A 140 -20.25 24.64 8.66
N ASP A 141 -20.86 23.59 9.19
CA ASP A 141 -22.23 23.60 9.73
C ASP A 141 -22.30 24.08 11.20
N GLY A 142 -21.15 24.27 11.85
CA GLY A 142 -21.03 24.76 13.22
C GLY A 142 -21.39 23.75 14.29
N THR A 143 -21.65 22.49 13.96
CA THR A 143 -21.95 21.45 14.94
C THR A 143 -20.74 21.09 15.80
N LEU A 144 -19.54 21.17 15.21
CA LEU A 144 -18.26 20.79 15.83
C LEU A 144 -18.27 19.39 16.46
N GLU A 145 -19.17 18.52 16.00
CA GLU A 145 -19.30 17.16 16.51
C GLU A 145 -17.98 16.37 16.37
N ASN A 146 -17.60 15.69 17.46
CA ASN A 146 -16.39 14.89 17.55
C ASN A 146 -15.07 15.67 17.29
N LEU A 147 -15.11 16.98 17.21
CA LEU A 147 -13.91 17.81 17.10
C LEU A 147 -13.40 18.20 18.49
N PRO A 148 -12.07 18.28 18.68
CA PRO A 148 -11.51 18.76 19.95
C PRO A 148 -11.91 20.22 20.16
N THR A 149 -12.46 20.53 21.32
CA THR A 149 -12.84 21.89 21.72
C THR A 149 -11.64 22.84 21.86
N GLN A 150 -10.45 22.28 22.04
CA GLN A 150 -9.21 23.03 22.17
C GLN A 150 -8.22 22.63 21.09
N SER A 151 -7.59 23.63 20.49
CA SER A 151 -6.55 23.40 19.47
C SER A 151 -5.34 22.66 20.05
N ARG A 152 -4.77 21.69 19.31
CA ARG A 152 -3.48 21.09 19.65
C ARG A 152 -2.32 22.09 19.65
N GLY A 153 -2.52 23.30 19.13
CA GLY A 153 -1.60 24.42 19.21
C GLY A 153 -1.56 25.11 20.58
N ASP A 154 -2.57 24.88 21.43
CA ASP A 154 -2.62 25.41 22.77
C ASP A 154 -1.46 24.85 23.63
N PRO A 155 -0.69 25.70 24.35
CA PRO A 155 0.42 25.28 25.19
C PRO A 155 0.05 24.23 26.23
N GLU A 156 -1.14 24.32 26.83
CA GLU A 156 -1.61 23.33 27.80
C GLU A 156 -1.93 21.97 27.16
N GLN A 157 -2.51 21.97 25.96
CA GLN A 157 -2.78 20.74 25.23
C GLN A 157 -1.48 20.07 24.76
N ARG A 158 -0.48 20.85 24.39
CA ARG A 158 0.85 20.33 24.07
C ARG A 158 1.48 19.57 25.24
N LYS A 159 1.39 20.12 26.45
CA LYS A 159 1.87 19.46 27.67
C LYS A 159 1.18 18.12 27.92
N ARG A 160 -0.15 18.08 27.78
CA ARG A 160 -0.96 16.87 28.01
C ARG A 160 -0.67 15.75 27.00
N HIS A 161 -0.28 16.05 25.78
CA HIS A 161 -0.09 15.08 24.70
C HIS A 161 1.38 14.65 24.48
N SER A 162 2.22 14.79 25.50
CA SER A 162 3.64 14.36 25.46
C SER A 162 4.48 15.02 24.35
N MET A 163 3.99 16.12 23.78
CA MET A 163 4.70 16.84 22.71
C MET A 163 5.96 17.54 23.23
N GLU A 164 6.08 17.72 24.53
CA GLU A 164 7.29 18.24 25.18
C GLU A 164 8.47 17.28 25.07
N LEU A 165 8.23 15.98 25.08
CA LEU A 165 9.28 14.98 24.82
C LEU A 165 9.96 15.16 23.45
N LEU A 166 9.22 15.66 22.44
CA LEU A 166 9.78 15.99 21.14
C LEU A 166 10.50 17.34 21.13
N ARG A 167 10.05 18.28 21.97
CA ARG A 167 10.69 19.59 22.13
C ARG A 167 12.05 19.48 22.80
N ASP A 168 12.16 18.66 23.83
CA ASP A 168 13.37 18.49 24.63
C ASP A 168 14.25 17.34 24.13
N ALA A 169 13.79 16.62 23.08
CA ALA A 169 14.61 15.58 22.46
C ALA A 169 15.88 16.17 21.85
N PRO A 170 17.04 15.51 21.96
CA PRO A 170 18.26 15.96 21.34
C PRO A 170 18.05 16.27 19.87
N MET A 171 18.55 17.42 19.40
CA MET A 171 18.35 17.91 18.03
C MET A 171 18.79 16.92 16.94
N ASN A 172 19.63 15.97 17.27
CA ASN A 172 20.14 14.95 16.36
C ASN A 172 19.63 13.53 16.66
N MET A 173 18.86 13.32 17.75
CA MET A 173 18.38 12.00 18.18
C MET A 173 19.46 10.89 18.22
N GLY A 174 20.72 11.26 18.36
CA GLY A 174 21.85 10.33 18.30
C GLY A 174 22.21 9.83 16.89
N LEU A 175 21.54 10.27 15.84
CA LEU A 175 21.71 9.82 14.46
C LEU A 175 22.48 10.80 13.57
N GLY A 176 23.05 11.87 14.14
CA GLY A 176 23.77 12.90 13.37
C GLY A 176 22.88 13.80 12.49
N ILE A 177 21.56 13.62 12.55
CA ILE A 177 20.59 14.42 11.78
C ILE A 177 20.15 15.61 12.64
N LYS A 178 20.41 16.84 12.17
CA LYS A 178 19.88 18.04 12.82
C LYS A 178 18.35 18.07 12.66
N ARG A 179 17.63 18.12 13.78
CA ARG A 179 16.21 18.39 13.81
C ARG A 179 15.96 19.86 14.04
N GLU A 180 15.11 20.45 13.21
CA GLU A 180 14.51 21.73 13.56
C GLU A 180 13.43 21.48 14.61
N ALA A 181 13.30 22.40 15.57
CA ALA A 181 12.20 22.36 16.53
C ALA A 181 10.87 22.37 15.75
N PRO A 182 9.91 21.48 16.09
CA PRO A 182 8.64 21.44 15.36
C PRO A 182 7.93 22.78 15.52
N ARG A 183 7.66 23.44 14.40
CA ARG A 183 7.01 24.75 14.37
C ARG A 183 5.48 24.68 14.35
N HIS A 184 4.90 23.50 14.00
CA HIS A 184 3.45 23.30 13.89
C HIS A 184 3.07 21.88 14.26
N TYR A 185 2.09 21.77 15.09
CA TYR A 185 1.37 20.53 15.38
C TYR A 185 -0.14 20.80 15.33
#